data_43a0976f242ad5a6ebb1a6aa11fc03c7
#
_entry.id   43a0976f242ad5a6ebb1a6aa11fc03c7
#
_cell.length_a   1.000
_cell.length_b   1.000
_cell.length_c   1.000
_cell.angle_alpha   90.00
_cell.angle_beta   90.00
_cell.angle_gamma   90.00
#
_symmetry.space_group_name_H-M   'P 1'
#
loop_
_entity.id
_entity.type
_entity.pdbx_description
1 polymer ?
#
loop_
_entity_poly.entity_id
_entity_poly.type
_entity_poly.pdbx_seq_one_letter_code
_entity_poly.pdbx_strand_id
1 'polypeptide(L)'
;MLDRTVYWLFRLAIVLARPLPLRLGYWFAERVALLCYFVIFPRQRKALNANLAHVLRSNDAKFVDSVARRSFRNFGKYVIDFIHFPVITREEVKRRLQFDQWDELNACTSSGRGVIIATIHFGNWDLGAAALAAYGYPVHAIAERFAYERMNELVQGSRAKLGMHVIGHDRMGPTAFKALRRGECLAMLVDVASSEETGLRVDFFGAPALVSPAAARIALRTGAWVVPAVVLRGPKDDVVIRAIIDTSLRDFAPTGDEDRDVRELMRLTMASLERTIRQYPDQWFIFRRLWSNTAAAPASSSALAGEA
;
A
#
# COMPACT_ATOMS: atom_id res chain seq x y z
N MET A 1 24.40 14.39 -7.38
CA MET A 1 23.80 15.58 -8.05
C MET A 1 22.28 15.40 -8.24
N LEU A 2 21.81 14.31 -8.79
CA LEU A 2 20.38 14.05 -9.05
C LEU A 2 19.50 14.23 -7.79
N ASP A 3 19.87 13.63 -6.67
CA ASP A 3 19.08 13.67 -5.43
C ASP A 3 18.90 15.09 -4.87
N ARG A 4 19.94 15.92 -5.03
CA ARG A 4 19.88 17.33 -4.63
C ARG A 4 18.95 18.14 -5.52
N THR A 5 18.94 17.86 -6.82
CA THR A 5 18.00 18.48 -7.76
C THR A 5 16.56 18.07 -7.46
N VAL A 6 16.32 16.78 -7.24
CA VAL A 6 15.00 16.25 -6.85
C VAL A 6 14.49 16.92 -5.57
N TYR A 7 15.34 17.11 -4.56
CA TYR A 7 14.97 17.80 -3.33
C TYR A 7 14.52 19.26 -3.59
N TRP A 8 15.25 20.02 -4.40
CA TRP A 8 14.88 21.42 -4.66
C TRP A 8 13.62 21.53 -5.52
N LEU A 9 13.44 20.61 -6.48
CA LEU A 9 12.19 20.51 -7.25
C LEU A 9 11.00 20.16 -6.35
N PHE A 10 11.19 19.26 -5.40
CA PHE A 10 10.17 18.91 -4.42
C PHE A 10 9.82 20.09 -3.51
N ARG A 11 10.83 20.84 -3.01
CA ARG A 11 10.63 22.07 -2.24
C ARG A 11 9.87 23.13 -3.02
N LEU A 12 10.23 23.34 -4.28
CA LEU A 12 9.51 24.26 -5.17
C LEU A 12 8.06 23.80 -5.37
N ALA A 13 7.84 22.51 -5.60
CA ALA A 13 6.50 21.94 -5.75
C ALA A 13 5.64 22.18 -4.49
N ILE A 14 6.19 22.02 -3.27
CA ILE A 14 5.49 22.36 -2.01
C ILE A 14 5.06 23.82 -1.98
N VAL A 15 5.97 24.74 -2.33
CA VAL A 15 5.67 26.18 -2.33
C VAL A 15 4.58 26.52 -3.32
N LEU A 16 4.65 25.96 -4.53
CA LEU A 16 3.67 26.20 -5.59
C LEU A 16 2.32 25.53 -5.31
N ALA A 17 2.33 24.35 -4.70
CA ALA A 17 1.10 23.60 -4.41
C ALA A 17 0.33 24.16 -3.21
N ARG A 18 1.02 24.82 -2.26
CA ARG A 18 0.42 25.31 -1.02
C ARG A 18 -0.79 26.25 -1.21
N PRO A 19 -0.80 27.24 -2.10
CA PRO A 19 -1.94 28.12 -2.31
C PRO A 19 -3.01 27.52 -3.23
N LEU A 20 -2.74 26.41 -3.91
CA LEU A 20 -3.63 25.84 -4.90
C LEU A 20 -4.68 24.91 -4.25
N PRO A 21 -5.97 25.03 -4.66
CA PRO A 21 -6.96 24.03 -4.29
C PRO A 21 -6.50 22.63 -4.73
N LEU A 22 -6.63 21.65 -3.84
CA LEU A 22 -6.15 20.29 -4.07
C LEU A 22 -6.69 19.66 -5.36
N ARG A 23 -7.96 19.94 -5.69
CA ARG A 23 -8.58 19.49 -6.95
C ARG A 23 -7.89 20.02 -8.20
N LEU A 24 -7.39 21.26 -8.16
CA LEU A 24 -6.63 21.82 -9.28
C LEU A 24 -5.25 21.13 -9.39
N GLY A 25 -4.61 20.85 -8.25
CA GLY A 25 -3.39 20.04 -8.20
C GLY A 25 -3.60 18.65 -8.81
N TYR A 26 -4.69 17.98 -8.48
CA TYR A 26 -5.04 16.67 -9.05
C TYR A 26 -5.29 16.75 -10.56
N TRP A 27 -6.05 17.75 -11.02
CA TRP A 27 -6.28 17.95 -12.44
C TRP A 27 -4.96 18.11 -13.23
N PHE A 28 -4.03 18.90 -12.70
CA PHE A 28 -2.71 19.07 -13.31
C PHE A 28 -1.90 17.77 -13.28
N ALA A 29 -1.85 17.10 -12.12
CA ALA A 29 -1.11 15.84 -11.95
C ALA A 29 -1.59 14.73 -12.90
N GLU A 30 -2.89 14.66 -13.18
CA GLU A 30 -3.42 13.70 -14.16
C GLU A 30 -2.87 13.92 -15.58
N ARG A 31 -2.65 15.17 -16.00
CA ARG A 31 -2.06 15.49 -17.30
C ARG A 31 -0.59 15.13 -17.36
N VAL A 32 0.13 15.48 -16.30
CA VAL A 32 1.55 15.11 -16.17
C VAL A 32 1.71 13.59 -16.10
N ALA A 33 0.85 12.90 -15.35
CA ALA A 33 0.86 11.44 -15.26
C ALA A 33 0.65 10.76 -16.62
N LEU A 34 -0.22 11.29 -17.48
CA LEU A 34 -0.39 10.76 -18.84
C LEU A 34 0.86 11.01 -19.72
N LEU A 35 1.48 12.17 -19.60
CA LEU A 35 2.76 12.41 -20.26
C LEU A 35 3.83 11.42 -19.79
N CYS A 36 3.91 11.20 -18.47
CA CYS A 36 4.79 10.20 -17.87
C CYS A 36 4.51 8.79 -18.41
N TYR A 37 3.22 8.43 -18.51
CA TYR A 37 2.80 7.12 -19.03
C TYR A 37 3.26 6.88 -20.46
N PHE A 38 3.06 7.85 -21.34
CA PHE A 38 3.37 7.67 -22.77
C PHE A 38 4.84 7.84 -23.11
N VAL A 39 5.55 8.76 -22.44
CA VAL A 39 6.87 9.22 -22.86
C VAL A 39 7.96 8.85 -21.86
N ILE A 40 7.77 9.14 -20.57
CA ILE A 40 8.88 9.11 -19.61
C ILE A 40 9.11 7.71 -19.04
N PHE A 41 8.04 6.94 -18.75
CA PHE A 41 8.10 5.67 -18.03
C PHE A 41 7.64 4.45 -18.85
N PRO A 42 8.19 4.18 -20.07
CA PRO A 42 7.75 3.07 -20.92
C PRO A 42 7.97 1.69 -20.27
N ARG A 43 9.02 1.54 -19.45
CA ARG A 43 9.29 0.27 -18.72
C ARG A 43 8.26 0.02 -17.63
N GLN A 44 7.94 1.05 -16.84
CA GLN A 44 6.93 1.00 -15.79
C GLN A 44 5.54 0.75 -16.37
N ARG A 45 5.21 1.40 -17.49
CA ARG A 45 3.99 1.14 -18.26
C ARG A 45 3.87 -0.33 -18.67
N LYS A 46 4.93 -0.92 -19.25
CA LYS A 46 4.94 -2.32 -19.65
C LYS A 46 4.74 -3.26 -18.45
N ALA A 47 5.41 -2.97 -17.32
CA ALA A 47 5.29 -3.75 -16.11
C ALA A 47 3.87 -3.68 -15.54
N LEU A 48 3.29 -2.47 -15.42
CA LEU A 48 1.95 -2.27 -14.92
C LEU A 48 0.89 -2.94 -15.82
N ASN A 49 1.00 -2.78 -17.15
CA ASN A 49 0.09 -3.46 -18.09
C ASN A 49 0.14 -4.99 -17.94
N ALA A 50 1.34 -5.58 -17.78
CA ALA A 50 1.49 -7.01 -17.56
C ALA A 50 0.84 -7.47 -16.23
N ASN A 51 1.04 -6.71 -15.15
CA ASN A 51 0.41 -7.00 -13.86
C ASN A 51 -1.11 -6.88 -13.94
N LEU A 52 -1.62 -5.81 -14.57
CA LEU A 52 -3.07 -5.60 -14.71
C LEU A 52 -3.72 -6.63 -15.63
N ALA A 53 -3.07 -7.06 -16.71
CA ALA A 53 -3.59 -8.15 -17.55
C ALA A 53 -3.80 -9.42 -16.72
N HIS A 54 -2.87 -9.76 -15.83
CA HIS A 54 -2.97 -10.88 -14.93
C HIS A 54 -4.10 -10.69 -13.89
N VAL A 55 -4.14 -9.55 -13.20
CA VAL A 55 -5.17 -9.20 -12.20
C VAL A 55 -6.58 -9.22 -12.77
N LEU A 56 -6.75 -8.63 -13.96
CA LEU A 56 -8.03 -8.52 -14.66
C LEU A 56 -8.42 -9.79 -15.40
N ARG A 57 -7.50 -10.77 -15.49
CA ARG A 57 -7.65 -11.99 -16.32
C ARG A 57 -8.09 -11.65 -17.75
N SER A 58 -7.51 -10.60 -18.33
CA SER A 58 -7.92 -10.05 -19.62
C SER A 58 -6.75 -9.98 -20.60
N ASN A 59 -7.01 -10.46 -21.81
CA ASN A 59 -6.10 -10.33 -22.96
C ASN A 59 -6.46 -9.12 -23.85
N ASP A 60 -7.52 -8.37 -23.52
CA ASP A 60 -7.85 -7.13 -24.23
C ASP A 60 -6.86 -6.03 -23.87
N ALA A 61 -5.88 -5.82 -24.73
CA ALA A 61 -4.83 -4.84 -24.53
C ALA A 61 -5.38 -3.40 -24.40
N LYS A 62 -6.48 -3.05 -25.06
CA LYS A 62 -7.08 -1.72 -24.99
C LYS A 62 -7.74 -1.51 -23.63
N PHE A 63 -8.45 -2.51 -23.14
CA PHE A 63 -9.07 -2.47 -21.81
C PHE A 63 -8.00 -2.37 -20.72
N VAL A 64 -6.98 -3.24 -20.74
CA VAL A 64 -5.86 -3.22 -19.78
C VAL A 64 -5.14 -1.87 -19.80
N ASP A 65 -4.81 -1.34 -20.98
CA ASP A 65 -4.17 -0.03 -21.14
C ASP A 65 -5.04 1.11 -20.59
N SER A 66 -6.36 1.02 -20.73
CA SER A 66 -7.28 2.00 -20.16
C SER A 66 -7.23 2.03 -18.62
N VAL A 67 -7.15 0.86 -17.98
CA VAL A 67 -6.99 0.73 -16.51
C VAL A 67 -5.61 1.25 -16.08
N ALA A 68 -4.55 0.89 -16.82
CA ALA A 68 -3.18 1.35 -16.53
C ALA A 68 -3.06 2.87 -16.59
N ARG A 69 -3.69 3.52 -17.56
CA ARG A 69 -3.74 5.00 -17.63
C ARG A 69 -4.45 5.60 -16.42
N ARG A 70 -5.56 5.01 -15.95
CA ARG A 70 -6.23 5.48 -14.72
C ARG A 70 -5.31 5.29 -13.51
N SER A 71 -4.58 4.18 -13.44
CA SER A 71 -3.61 3.93 -12.37
C SER A 71 -2.52 5.00 -12.32
N PHE A 72 -1.93 5.39 -13.45
CA PHE A 72 -0.97 6.50 -13.49
C PHE A 72 -1.58 7.83 -13.04
N ARG A 73 -2.83 8.12 -13.42
CA ARG A 73 -3.52 9.33 -12.94
C ARG A 73 -3.73 9.30 -11.43
N ASN A 74 -4.18 8.17 -10.88
CA ASN A 74 -4.38 8.00 -9.44
C ASN A 74 -3.05 8.10 -8.68
N PHE A 75 -1.97 7.54 -9.23
CA PHE A 75 -0.63 7.72 -8.67
C PHE A 75 -0.18 9.20 -8.73
N GLY A 76 -0.48 9.92 -9.79
CA GLY A 76 -0.25 11.37 -9.87
C GLY A 76 -0.95 12.14 -8.75
N LYS A 77 -2.20 11.80 -8.42
CA LYS A 77 -2.95 12.38 -7.28
C LYS A 77 -2.28 12.03 -5.95
N TYR A 78 -1.80 10.77 -5.80
CA TYR A 78 -1.02 10.38 -4.62
C TYR A 78 0.24 11.25 -4.46
N VAL A 79 0.96 11.52 -5.55
CA VAL A 79 2.14 12.40 -5.53
C VAL A 79 1.78 13.83 -5.08
N ILE A 80 0.64 14.38 -5.50
CA ILE A 80 0.17 15.68 -5.02
C ILE A 80 -0.13 15.65 -3.52
N ASP A 81 -0.81 14.62 -3.02
CA ASP A 81 -1.02 14.47 -1.57
C ASP A 81 0.31 14.41 -0.83
N PHE A 82 1.27 13.66 -1.35
CA PHE A 82 2.61 13.53 -0.76
C PHE A 82 3.37 14.89 -0.73
N ILE A 83 3.23 15.71 -1.78
CA ILE A 83 3.74 17.08 -1.81
C ILE A 83 3.07 17.96 -0.76
N HIS A 84 1.81 17.71 -0.42
CA HIS A 84 1.07 18.46 0.61
C HIS A 84 1.37 17.99 2.04
N PHE A 85 1.97 16.83 2.25
CA PHE A 85 2.27 16.29 3.59
C PHE A 85 2.98 17.26 4.53
N PRO A 86 3.95 18.09 4.08
CA PRO A 86 4.60 19.07 4.94
C PRO A 86 3.69 20.19 5.47
N VAL A 87 2.53 20.40 4.85
CA VAL A 87 1.62 21.52 5.12
C VAL A 87 0.21 21.13 5.55
N ILE A 88 -0.20 19.88 5.31
CA ILE A 88 -1.52 19.38 5.73
C ILE A 88 -1.62 19.32 7.26
N THR A 89 -2.80 19.58 7.82
CA THR A 89 -3.07 19.48 9.24
C THR A 89 -3.77 18.17 9.60
N ARG A 90 -3.73 17.80 10.90
CA ARG A 90 -4.44 16.61 11.40
C ARG A 90 -5.97 16.74 11.22
N GLU A 91 -6.50 17.94 11.39
CA GLU A 91 -7.92 18.24 11.21
C GLU A 91 -8.34 18.06 9.75
N GLU A 92 -7.48 18.46 8.81
CA GLU A 92 -7.73 18.26 7.39
C GLU A 92 -7.67 16.77 7.03
N VAL A 93 -6.71 16.02 7.56
CA VAL A 93 -6.63 14.56 7.40
C VAL A 93 -7.92 13.90 7.91
N LYS A 94 -8.42 14.28 9.10
CA LYS A 94 -9.67 13.76 9.65
C LYS A 94 -10.88 14.07 8.76
N ARG A 95 -11.00 15.30 8.24
CA ARG A 95 -12.09 15.68 7.33
C ARG A 95 -12.10 14.90 6.01
N ARG A 96 -10.93 14.47 5.56
CA ARG A 96 -10.79 13.69 4.32
C ARG A 96 -11.08 12.21 4.49
N LEU A 97 -11.01 11.68 5.71
CA LEU A 97 -11.21 10.25 5.97
C LEU A 97 -12.70 9.90 6.08
N GLN A 98 -13.12 8.89 5.34
CA GLN A 98 -14.33 8.11 5.56
C GLN A 98 -13.94 6.73 6.05
N PHE A 99 -14.39 6.39 7.24
CA PHE A 99 -14.11 5.09 7.85
C PHE A 99 -15.27 4.70 8.75
N ASP A 100 -15.86 3.55 8.51
CA ASP A 100 -17.07 3.09 9.17
C ASP A 100 -16.80 1.94 10.17
N GLN A 101 -15.57 1.38 10.16
CA GLN A 101 -15.20 0.19 10.94
C GLN A 101 -14.43 0.56 12.24
N TRP A 102 -14.87 1.64 12.92
CA TRP A 102 -14.21 2.09 14.15
C TRP A 102 -14.31 1.08 15.28
N ASP A 103 -15.46 0.39 15.42
CA ASP A 103 -15.67 -0.59 16.48
C ASP A 103 -14.77 -1.81 16.31
N GLU A 104 -14.58 -2.30 15.08
CA GLU A 104 -13.67 -3.40 14.76
C GLU A 104 -12.21 -3.00 15.04
N LEU A 105 -11.82 -1.78 14.66
CA LEU A 105 -10.47 -1.27 14.93
C LEU A 105 -10.23 -1.10 16.43
N ASN A 106 -11.19 -0.52 17.14
CA ASN A 106 -11.13 -0.36 18.60
C ASN A 106 -11.05 -1.71 19.31
N ALA A 107 -11.83 -2.71 18.88
CA ALA A 107 -11.73 -4.07 19.43
C ALA A 107 -10.34 -4.68 19.23
N CYS A 108 -9.66 -4.38 18.11
CA CYS A 108 -8.28 -4.80 17.90
C CYS A 108 -7.30 -4.08 18.84
N THR A 109 -7.36 -2.75 18.89
CA THR A 109 -6.37 -1.94 19.62
C THR A 109 -6.56 -1.99 21.15
N SER A 110 -7.80 -2.17 21.64
CA SER A 110 -8.10 -2.25 23.08
C SER A 110 -7.76 -3.61 23.70
N SER A 111 -7.41 -4.60 22.90
CA SER A 111 -7.09 -5.95 23.39
C SER A 111 -5.79 -6.04 24.19
N GLY A 112 -4.96 -5.00 24.18
CA GLY A 112 -3.60 -5.00 24.73
C GLY A 112 -2.60 -5.75 23.86
N ARG A 113 -3.04 -6.42 22.78
CA ARG A 113 -2.17 -7.01 21.75
C ARG A 113 -1.80 -5.92 20.75
N GLY A 114 -0.57 -5.90 20.25
CA GLY A 114 -0.18 -5.00 19.17
C GLY A 114 -0.95 -5.31 17.90
N VAL A 115 -1.08 -4.33 17.02
CA VAL A 115 -1.78 -4.47 15.74
C VAL A 115 -0.83 -4.16 14.59
N ILE A 116 -0.66 -5.10 13.67
CA ILE A 116 0.08 -4.90 12.43
C ILE A 116 -0.91 -4.56 11.32
N ILE A 117 -0.92 -3.30 10.90
CA ILE A 117 -1.68 -2.85 9.74
C ILE A 117 -0.91 -3.27 8.48
N ALA A 118 -1.27 -4.42 7.93
CA ALA A 118 -0.68 -4.96 6.72
C ALA A 118 -1.32 -4.30 5.49
N THR A 119 -0.61 -3.38 4.86
CA THR A 119 -1.10 -2.64 3.70
C THR A 119 -0.24 -2.89 2.46
N ILE A 120 -0.63 -2.31 1.34
CA ILE A 120 0.00 -2.45 0.03
C ILE A 120 0.15 -1.08 -0.64
N HIS A 121 0.91 -1.00 -1.72
CA HIS A 121 1.03 0.23 -2.53
C HIS A 121 -0.29 0.56 -3.24
N PHE A 122 -1.30 0.95 -2.47
CA PHE A 122 -2.67 1.12 -2.94
C PHE A 122 -3.27 2.45 -2.44
N GLY A 123 -3.89 3.19 -3.35
CA GLY A 123 -4.61 4.44 -3.05
C GLY A 123 -3.73 5.48 -2.37
N ASN A 124 -3.93 5.71 -1.06
CA ASN A 124 -3.11 6.64 -0.30
C ASN A 124 -2.77 6.09 1.10
N TRP A 125 -1.87 5.12 1.15
CA TRP A 125 -1.42 4.46 2.38
C TRP A 125 -0.77 5.43 3.40
N ASP A 126 -0.04 6.47 2.92
CA ASP A 126 0.56 7.47 3.80
C ASP A 126 -0.51 8.28 4.54
N LEU A 127 -1.54 8.72 3.81
CA LEU A 127 -2.64 9.46 4.41
C LEU A 127 -3.49 8.58 5.36
N GLY A 128 -3.56 7.27 5.08
CA GLY A 128 -4.18 6.29 5.97
C GLY A 128 -3.47 6.17 7.31
N ALA A 129 -2.15 6.03 7.30
CA ALA A 129 -1.34 6.02 8.52
C ALA A 129 -1.42 7.36 9.27
N ALA A 130 -1.40 8.49 8.54
CA ALA A 130 -1.60 9.80 9.13
C ALA A 130 -3.00 9.96 9.76
N ALA A 131 -4.03 9.37 9.17
CA ALA A 131 -5.39 9.40 9.71
C ALA A 131 -5.47 8.64 11.04
N LEU A 132 -4.94 7.44 11.13
CA LEU A 132 -4.87 6.70 12.40
C LEU A 132 -4.17 7.54 13.49
N ALA A 133 -3.02 8.12 13.17
CA ALA A 133 -2.30 8.99 14.11
C ALA A 133 -3.10 10.25 14.49
N ALA A 134 -3.82 10.86 13.55
CA ALA A 134 -4.66 12.03 13.80
C ALA A 134 -5.83 11.71 14.75
N TYR A 135 -6.38 10.50 14.67
CA TYR A 135 -7.42 10.01 15.60
C TYR A 135 -6.87 9.51 16.95
N GLY A 136 -5.57 9.60 17.18
CA GLY A 136 -4.96 9.33 18.48
C GLY A 136 -4.39 7.92 18.64
N TYR A 137 -4.41 7.08 17.62
CA TYR A 137 -3.76 5.77 17.69
C TYR A 137 -2.24 5.95 17.61
N PRO A 138 -1.45 5.30 18.48
CA PRO A 138 0.00 5.28 18.36
C PRO A 138 0.42 4.46 17.14
N VAL A 139 0.82 5.13 16.05
CA VAL A 139 1.17 4.49 14.78
C VAL A 139 2.66 4.59 14.51
N HIS A 140 3.27 3.42 14.31
CA HIS A 140 4.61 3.26 13.80
C HIS A 140 4.54 2.86 12.33
N ALA A 141 5.19 3.62 11.44
CA ALA A 141 5.23 3.32 10.01
C ALA A 141 6.63 2.86 9.60
N ILE A 142 6.72 1.68 9.00
CA ILE A 142 7.96 1.22 8.38
C ILE A 142 8.14 1.98 7.06
N ALA A 143 9.26 2.68 6.91
CA ALA A 143 9.54 3.42 5.69
C ALA A 143 11.02 3.31 5.30
N GLU A 144 11.25 3.33 3.99
CA GLU A 144 12.59 3.44 3.46
C GLU A 144 13.18 4.83 3.73
N ARG A 145 14.48 4.86 3.94
CA ARG A 145 15.24 6.08 4.11
C ARG A 145 15.59 6.65 2.73
N PHE A 146 15.37 7.94 2.54
CA PHE A 146 15.83 8.63 1.33
C PHE A 146 17.35 8.78 1.38
N ALA A 147 18.03 8.53 0.25
CA ALA A 147 19.48 8.66 0.16
C ALA A 147 19.98 10.09 0.45
N TYR A 148 19.20 11.11 0.06
CA TYR A 148 19.53 12.49 0.37
C TYR A 148 18.94 12.90 1.71
N GLU A 149 19.81 13.17 2.70
CA GLU A 149 19.40 13.39 4.09
C GLU A 149 18.37 14.51 4.27
N ARG A 150 18.51 15.64 3.59
CA ARG A 150 17.52 16.73 3.67
C ARG A 150 16.15 16.36 3.15
N MET A 151 16.09 15.46 2.16
CA MET A 151 14.81 14.89 1.67
C MET A 151 14.24 13.96 2.72
N ASN A 152 15.08 13.14 3.33
CA ASN A 152 14.71 12.24 4.41
C ASN A 152 14.14 13.02 5.61
N GLU A 153 14.84 14.04 6.09
CA GLU A 153 14.38 14.92 7.17
C GLU A 153 13.03 15.58 6.85
N LEU A 154 12.88 16.10 5.62
CA LEU A 154 11.64 16.76 5.19
C LEU A 154 10.45 15.80 5.20
N VAL A 155 10.60 14.63 4.60
CA VAL A 155 9.51 13.65 4.46
C VAL A 155 9.19 13.00 5.80
N GLN A 156 10.20 12.49 6.52
CA GLN A 156 9.98 11.85 7.81
C GLN A 156 9.50 12.85 8.87
N GLY A 157 10.03 14.09 8.84
CA GLY A 157 9.56 15.18 9.69
C GLY A 157 8.09 15.55 9.42
N SER A 158 7.64 15.47 8.18
CA SER A 158 6.22 15.69 7.81
C SER A 158 5.32 14.60 8.39
N ARG A 159 5.73 13.34 8.29
CA ARG A 159 5.04 12.21 8.92
C ARG A 159 4.96 12.35 10.45
N ALA A 160 6.08 12.73 11.07
CA ALA A 160 6.14 12.95 12.53
C ALA A 160 5.21 14.09 12.99
N LYS A 161 5.10 15.20 12.23
CA LYS A 161 4.16 16.29 12.52
C LYS A 161 2.71 15.84 12.53
N LEU A 162 2.36 14.88 11.69
CA LEU A 162 1.03 14.28 11.65
C LEU A 162 0.80 13.24 12.77
N GLY A 163 1.83 12.93 13.57
CA GLY A 163 1.76 12.05 14.73
C GLY A 163 2.23 10.61 14.47
N MET A 164 2.79 10.34 13.30
CA MET A 164 3.35 9.03 13.00
C MET A 164 4.78 8.90 13.55
N HIS A 165 5.10 7.73 14.11
CA HIS A 165 6.47 7.34 14.45
C HIS A 165 7.09 6.57 13.28
N VAL A 166 8.07 7.17 12.61
CA VAL A 166 8.71 6.51 11.46
C VAL A 166 9.85 5.63 11.94
N ILE A 167 9.84 4.37 11.51
CA ILE A 167 10.90 3.39 11.75
C ILE A 167 11.59 3.11 10.42
N GLY A 168 12.90 3.38 10.34
CA GLY A 168 13.70 2.99 9.18
C GLY A 168 13.78 1.47 9.05
N HIS A 169 13.84 1.00 7.84
CA HIS A 169 13.88 -0.44 7.54
C HIS A 169 15.07 -1.16 8.21
N ASP A 170 16.19 -0.45 8.38
CA ASP A 170 17.42 -0.91 9.07
C ASP A 170 17.25 -1.10 10.58
N ARG A 171 16.27 -0.43 11.20
CA ARG A 171 15.99 -0.48 12.65
C ARG A 171 14.64 -1.12 12.98
N MET A 172 14.03 -1.81 12.02
CA MET A 172 12.68 -2.33 12.14
C MET A 172 12.51 -3.26 13.35
N GLY A 173 13.39 -4.23 13.55
CA GLY A 173 13.23 -5.30 14.54
C GLY A 173 12.95 -4.80 15.96
N PRO A 174 13.93 -4.28 16.71
CA PRO A 174 13.75 -3.96 18.13
C PRO A 174 12.66 -2.91 18.39
N THR A 175 12.55 -1.90 17.52
CA THR A 175 11.58 -0.81 17.69
C THR A 175 10.15 -1.28 17.42
N ALA A 176 9.93 -2.07 16.38
CA ALA A 176 8.64 -2.65 16.06
C ALA A 176 8.16 -3.60 17.16
N PHE A 177 9.04 -4.48 17.66
CA PHE A 177 8.71 -5.39 18.77
C PHE A 177 8.31 -4.63 20.04
N LYS A 178 9.05 -3.57 20.37
CA LYS A 178 8.73 -2.73 21.55
C LYS A 178 7.38 -2.04 21.40
N ALA A 179 7.06 -1.49 20.22
CA ALA A 179 5.78 -0.85 19.94
C ALA A 179 4.61 -1.84 20.08
N LEU A 180 4.72 -3.00 19.44
CA LEU A 180 3.67 -4.03 19.48
C LEU A 180 3.44 -4.59 20.88
N ARG A 181 4.49 -4.77 21.69
CA ARG A 181 4.35 -5.19 23.09
C ARG A 181 3.64 -4.15 23.98
N ARG A 182 3.59 -2.89 23.55
CA ARG A 182 2.80 -1.82 24.22
C ARG A 182 1.36 -1.72 23.69
N GLY A 183 0.95 -2.62 22.80
CA GLY A 183 -0.39 -2.59 22.20
C GLY A 183 -0.53 -1.55 21.07
N GLU A 184 0.58 -1.02 20.54
CA GLU A 184 0.56 0.04 19.53
C GLU A 184 0.42 -0.52 18.10
N CYS A 185 0.12 0.35 17.13
CA CYS A 185 -0.05 -0.02 15.74
C CYS A 185 1.28 0.05 14.96
N LEU A 186 1.55 -0.96 14.14
CA LEU A 186 2.67 -1.02 13.20
C LEU A 186 2.12 -1.08 11.77
N ALA A 187 2.28 -0.02 10.99
CA ALA A 187 1.88 0.00 9.59
C ALA A 187 3.06 -0.38 8.68
N MET A 188 2.84 -1.33 7.78
CA MET A 188 3.87 -1.79 6.85
C MET A 188 3.29 -2.28 5.53
N LEU A 189 4.04 -2.05 4.45
CA LEU A 189 3.73 -2.53 3.11
C LEU A 189 4.20 -3.98 2.97
N VAL A 190 3.31 -4.84 2.47
CA VAL A 190 3.59 -6.29 2.37
C VAL A 190 3.67 -6.83 0.95
N ASP A 191 3.22 -6.08 -0.06
CA ASP A 191 3.09 -6.53 -1.44
C ASP A 191 4.41 -6.58 -2.23
N VAL A 192 5.51 -6.16 -1.63
CA VAL A 192 6.83 -6.10 -2.25
C VAL A 192 7.88 -6.63 -1.29
N ALA A 193 8.64 -7.66 -1.70
CA ALA A 193 9.82 -8.10 -0.97
C ALA A 193 11.06 -7.27 -1.35
N SER A 194 11.98 -7.09 -0.40
CA SER A 194 13.23 -6.37 -0.62
C SER A 194 14.21 -7.17 -1.50
N SER A 195 14.20 -8.50 -1.39
CA SER A 195 15.02 -9.41 -2.21
C SER A 195 14.37 -10.79 -2.35
N GLU A 196 14.86 -11.61 -3.28
CA GLU A 196 14.45 -13.03 -3.42
C GLU A 196 14.75 -13.83 -2.14
N GLU A 197 15.87 -13.55 -1.49
CA GLU A 197 16.34 -14.29 -0.29
C GLU A 197 15.46 -14.04 0.94
N THR A 198 14.94 -12.82 1.08
CA THR A 198 14.13 -12.40 2.23
C THR A 198 12.64 -12.47 1.96
N GLY A 199 12.25 -12.62 0.69
CA GLY A 199 10.87 -12.73 0.25
C GLY A 199 10.27 -14.11 0.49
N LEU A 200 8.95 -14.14 0.45
CA LEU A 200 8.15 -15.35 0.49
C LEU A 200 7.28 -15.43 -0.77
N ARG A 201 7.30 -16.58 -1.44
CA ARG A 201 6.38 -16.84 -2.54
C ARG A 201 5.04 -17.32 -2.00
N VAL A 202 4.00 -16.55 -2.27
CA VAL A 202 2.61 -16.89 -1.94
C VAL A 202 1.74 -16.82 -3.19
N ASP A 203 0.65 -17.57 -3.20
CA ASP A 203 -0.37 -17.41 -4.24
C ASP A 203 -0.99 -16.02 -4.13
N PHE A 204 -0.98 -15.30 -5.24
CA PHE A 204 -1.58 -13.98 -5.38
C PHE A 204 -2.14 -13.83 -6.78
N PHE A 205 -3.44 -13.69 -6.90
CA PHE A 205 -4.19 -13.75 -8.16
C PHE A 205 -4.04 -15.08 -8.92
N GLY A 206 -3.82 -16.19 -8.20
CA GLY A 206 -3.68 -17.53 -8.80
C GLY A 206 -2.30 -17.82 -9.39
N ALA A 207 -1.28 -17.02 -9.02
CA ALA A 207 0.11 -17.28 -9.38
C ALA A 207 1.07 -16.90 -8.24
N PRO A 208 2.23 -17.56 -8.12
CA PRO A 208 3.19 -17.24 -7.07
C PRO A 208 3.78 -15.84 -7.27
N ALA A 209 3.58 -14.96 -6.28
CA ALA A 209 4.20 -13.65 -6.18
C ALA A 209 5.16 -13.57 -5.00
N LEU A 210 6.23 -12.80 -5.15
CA LEU A 210 7.23 -12.60 -4.11
C LEU A 210 6.82 -11.40 -3.24
N VAL A 211 6.45 -11.68 -1.99
CA VAL A 211 5.97 -10.69 -1.02
C VAL A 211 6.84 -10.63 0.22
N SER A 212 6.69 -9.60 1.04
CA SER A 212 7.41 -9.49 2.32
C SER A 212 6.73 -10.34 3.40
N PRO A 213 7.41 -11.33 4.00
CA PRO A 213 6.88 -12.12 5.11
C PRO A 213 6.98 -11.42 6.47
N ALA A 214 7.52 -10.20 6.52
CA ALA A 214 7.87 -9.53 7.78
C ALA A 214 6.67 -9.33 8.70
N ALA A 215 5.49 -9.00 8.16
CA ALA A 215 4.27 -8.83 8.94
C ALA A 215 3.91 -10.12 9.70
N ALA A 216 3.89 -11.26 9.03
CA ALA A 216 3.57 -12.54 9.65
C ALA A 216 4.63 -12.98 10.67
N ARG A 217 5.93 -12.87 10.34
CA ARG A 217 7.01 -13.21 11.27
C ARG A 217 6.98 -12.37 12.55
N ILE A 218 6.75 -11.07 12.42
CA ILE A 218 6.64 -10.17 13.59
C ILE A 218 5.39 -10.51 14.39
N ALA A 219 4.25 -10.74 13.73
CA ALA A 219 2.99 -11.09 14.39
C ALA A 219 3.14 -12.37 15.23
N LEU A 220 3.66 -13.44 14.66
CA LEU A 220 3.85 -14.73 15.36
C LEU A 220 4.78 -14.60 16.58
N ARG A 221 5.84 -13.80 16.47
CA ARG A 221 6.81 -13.60 17.57
C ARG A 221 6.32 -12.66 18.67
N THR A 222 5.38 -11.77 18.38
CA THR A 222 4.88 -10.78 19.33
C THR A 222 3.49 -11.13 19.87
N GLY A 223 2.77 -12.02 19.20
CA GLY A 223 1.35 -12.26 19.43
C GLY A 223 0.43 -11.14 18.91
N ALA A 224 0.98 -10.21 18.14
CA ALA A 224 0.20 -9.12 17.54
C ALA A 224 -0.77 -9.63 16.48
N TRP A 225 -1.88 -8.93 16.30
CA TRP A 225 -2.82 -9.23 15.23
C TRP A 225 -2.37 -8.62 13.90
N VAL A 226 -2.57 -9.36 12.81
CA VAL A 226 -2.42 -8.84 11.46
C VAL A 226 -3.79 -8.39 10.96
N VAL A 227 -3.90 -7.11 10.60
CA VAL A 227 -5.11 -6.49 10.05
C VAL A 227 -4.79 -5.98 8.65
N PRO A 228 -5.18 -6.70 7.60
CA PRO A 228 -5.13 -6.19 6.24
C PRO A 228 -5.91 -4.90 6.12
N ALA A 229 -5.31 -3.88 5.53
CA ALA A 229 -5.95 -2.57 5.40
C ALA A 229 -5.55 -1.88 4.09
N VAL A 230 -6.48 -1.15 3.51
CA VAL A 230 -6.24 -0.31 2.35
C VAL A 230 -6.93 1.05 2.52
N VAL A 231 -6.39 2.05 1.83
CA VAL A 231 -6.97 3.39 1.81
C VAL A 231 -7.12 3.82 0.36
N LEU A 232 -8.33 3.85 -0.12
CA LEU A 232 -8.66 4.19 -1.51
C LEU A 232 -9.23 5.60 -1.63
N ARG A 233 -9.15 6.17 -2.82
CA ARG A 233 -9.83 7.43 -3.15
C ARG A 233 -11.31 7.17 -3.36
N GLY A 234 -12.12 8.11 -2.88
CA GLY A 234 -13.56 8.05 -3.10
C GLY A 234 -13.92 8.13 -4.58
N PRO A 235 -14.93 7.36 -5.02
CA PRO A 235 -15.32 7.31 -6.44
C PRO A 235 -15.99 8.62 -6.92
N LYS A 236 -16.56 9.39 -6.02
CA LYS A 236 -17.28 10.64 -6.32
C LYS A 236 -16.45 11.90 -6.01
N ASP A 237 -15.54 11.80 -5.07
CA ASP A 237 -14.67 12.90 -4.65
C ASP A 237 -13.26 12.40 -4.41
N ASP A 238 -12.34 12.80 -5.26
CA ASP A 238 -10.92 12.42 -5.22
C ASP A 238 -10.17 12.93 -3.98
N VAL A 239 -10.71 13.95 -3.31
CA VAL A 239 -10.12 14.51 -2.08
C VAL A 239 -10.42 13.63 -0.88
N VAL A 240 -11.58 12.97 -0.91
CA VAL A 240 -12.00 12.04 0.14
C VAL A 240 -11.27 10.71 -0.03
N ILE A 241 -10.77 10.19 1.08
CA ILE A 241 -10.19 8.84 1.17
C ILE A 241 -11.11 7.96 2.00
N ARG A 242 -11.23 6.69 1.60
CA ARG A 242 -11.96 5.68 2.36
C ARG A 242 -11.01 4.59 2.83
N ALA A 243 -10.97 4.35 4.13
CA ALA A 243 -10.24 3.21 4.69
C ALA A 243 -11.15 1.98 4.76
N ILE A 244 -10.56 0.81 4.52
CA ILE A 244 -11.19 -0.51 4.66
C ILE A 244 -10.18 -1.39 5.41
N ILE A 245 -10.65 -2.09 6.46
CA ILE A 245 -9.87 -3.06 7.19
C ILE A 245 -10.56 -4.43 7.15
N ASP A 246 -9.75 -5.48 7.30
CA ASP A 246 -10.24 -6.86 7.44
C ASP A 246 -9.72 -7.44 8.76
N THR A 247 -10.61 -7.65 9.71
CA THR A 247 -10.27 -8.17 11.05
C THR A 247 -10.44 -9.68 11.17
N SER A 248 -10.79 -10.38 10.10
CA SER A 248 -11.03 -11.84 10.10
C SER A 248 -9.80 -12.67 10.51
N LEU A 249 -8.59 -12.11 10.31
CA LEU A 249 -7.34 -12.80 10.67
C LEU A 249 -7.07 -12.82 12.18
N ARG A 250 -7.91 -12.19 13.01
CA ARG A 250 -7.82 -12.30 14.49
C ARG A 250 -8.01 -13.73 14.97
N ASP A 251 -8.76 -14.52 14.23
CA ASP A 251 -9.05 -15.91 14.56
C ASP A 251 -7.98 -16.89 14.07
N PHE A 252 -6.88 -16.37 13.48
CA PHE A 252 -5.76 -17.19 13.07
C PHE A 252 -5.10 -17.87 14.28
N ALA A 253 -5.09 -19.21 14.29
CA ALA A 253 -4.51 -20.03 15.33
C ALA A 253 -3.19 -20.63 14.82
N PRO A 254 -2.01 -20.22 15.34
CA PRO A 254 -0.73 -20.79 14.95
C PRO A 254 -0.67 -22.28 15.32
N THR A 255 -0.07 -23.07 14.43
CA THR A 255 0.15 -24.51 14.64
C THR A 255 1.41 -24.82 15.49
N GLY A 256 2.31 -23.84 15.62
CA GLY A 256 3.62 -23.95 16.25
C GLY A 256 4.76 -24.25 15.26
N ASP A 257 4.44 -24.49 13.98
CA ASP A 257 5.42 -24.57 12.90
C ASP A 257 5.56 -23.17 12.28
N GLU A 258 6.66 -22.45 12.63
CA GLU A 258 6.86 -21.04 12.22
C GLU A 258 6.78 -20.88 10.69
N ASP A 259 7.40 -21.75 9.91
CA ASP A 259 7.45 -21.62 8.46
C ASP A 259 6.08 -21.84 7.81
N ARG A 260 5.33 -22.81 8.31
CA ARG A 260 3.96 -23.10 7.89
C ARG A 260 3.04 -21.93 8.27
N ASP A 261 3.13 -21.46 9.50
CA ASP A 261 2.28 -20.41 10.04
C ASP A 261 2.53 -19.05 9.34
N VAL A 262 3.81 -18.72 9.08
CA VAL A 262 4.18 -17.53 8.28
C VAL A 262 3.58 -17.60 6.88
N ARG A 263 3.70 -18.74 6.22
CA ARG A 263 3.20 -18.94 4.87
C ARG A 263 1.68 -18.81 4.81
N GLU A 264 1.00 -19.45 5.75
CA GLU A 264 -0.47 -19.42 5.80
C GLU A 264 -1.00 -18.03 6.17
N LEU A 265 -0.43 -17.36 7.18
CA LEU A 265 -0.85 -16.01 7.57
C LEU A 265 -0.62 -15.01 6.44
N MET A 266 0.51 -15.10 5.71
CA MET A 266 0.74 -14.27 4.52
C MET A 266 -0.22 -14.59 3.38
N ARG A 267 -0.53 -15.87 3.13
CA ARG A 267 -1.51 -16.28 2.12
C ARG A 267 -2.89 -15.67 2.40
N LEU A 268 -3.35 -15.74 3.65
CA LEU A 268 -4.63 -15.16 4.08
C LEU A 268 -4.61 -13.62 3.98
N THR A 269 -3.50 -13.00 4.38
CA THR A 269 -3.30 -11.54 4.27
C THR A 269 -3.40 -11.10 2.81
N MET A 270 -2.69 -11.75 1.91
CA MET A 270 -2.70 -11.41 0.49
C MET A 270 -4.05 -11.70 -0.16
N ALA A 271 -4.73 -12.77 0.20
CA ALA A 271 -6.08 -13.08 -0.28
C ALA A 271 -7.12 -12.00 0.14
N SER A 272 -6.98 -11.46 1.35
CA SER A 272 -7.80 -10.34 1.80
C SER A 272 -7.58 -9.08 0.95
N LEU A 273 -6.32 -8.70 0.73
CA LEU A 273 -5.94 -7.53 -0.06
C LEU A 273 -6.31 -7.69 -1.54
N GLU A 274 -6.22 -8.91 -2.08
CA GLU A 274 -6.61 -9.26 -3.44
C GLU A 274 -8.08 -8.90 -3.73
N ARG A 275 -8.99 -9.13 -2.78
CA ARG A 275 -10.41 -8.79 -2.94
C ARG A 275 -10.62 -7.31 -3.25
N THR A 276 -9.87 -6.43 -2.58
CA THR A 276 -9.96 -4.98 -2.82
C THR A 276 -9.29 -4.57 -4.12
N ILE A 277 -8.14 -5.15 -4.46
CA ILE A 277 -7.47 -4.86 -5.74
C ILE A 277 -8.37 -5.24 -6.92
N ARG A 278 -9.09 -6.36 -6.85
CA ARG A 278 -10.04 -6.78 -7.91
C ARG A 278 -11.14 -5.74 -8.15
N GLN A 279 -11.61 -5.07 -7.10
CA GLN A 279 -12.64 -4.05 -7.20
C GLN A 279 -12.11 -2.71 -7.74
N TYR A 280 -10.87 -2.36 -7.38
CA TYR A 280 -10.26 -1.06 -7.71
C TYR A 280 -8.81 -1.24 -8.25
N PRO A 281 -8.63 -1.96 -9.36
CA PRO A 281 -7.30 -2.33 -9.86
C PRO A 281 -6.47 -1.11 -10.30
N ASP A 282 -7.11 -0.01 -10.63
CA ASP A 282 -6.49 1.25 -11.01
C ASP A 282 -5.97 2.07 -9.83
N GLN A 283 -6.11 1.58 -8.60
CA GLN A 283 -5.53 2.19 -7.40
C GLN A 283 -4.37 1.39 -6.81
N TRP A 284 -3.92 0.31 -7.46
CA TRP A 284 -2.76 -0.47 -7.05
C TRP A 284 -1.53 -0.08 -7.89
N PHE A 285 -0.46 0.38 -7.23
CA PHE A 285 0.67 1.09 -7.87
C PHE A 285 1.93 0.25 -7.91
N ILE A 286 1.92 -0.90 -8.57
CA ILE A 286 3.10 -1.74 -8.76
C ILE A 286 3.66 -1.56 -10.17
N PHE A 287 4.67 -0.70 -10.29
CA PHE A 287 5.34 -0.34 -11.54
C PHE A 287 6.54 -1.24 -11.88
N ARG A 288 6.66 -2.39 -11.25
CA ARG A 288 7.58 -3.48 -11.56
C ARG A 288 6.82 -4.76 -11.83
N ARG A 289 7.37 -5.69 -12.62
CA ARG A 289 6.72 -6.99 -12.82
C ARG A 289 6.73 -7.78 -11.52
N LEU A 290 5.57 -8.25 -11.08
CA LEU A 290 5.42 -9.18 -9.96
C LEU A 290 5.53 -10.62 -10.40
N TRP A 291 4.97 -10.93 -11.55
CA TRP A 291 5.01 -12.26 -12.13
C TRP A 291 6.00 -12.26 -13.31
N SER A 292 7.08 -13.05 -13.21
CA SER A 292 7.91 -13.42 -14.35
C SER A 292 7.09 -14.36 -15.22
N ASN A 293 7.14 -14.21 -16.54
CA ASN A 293 6.36 -14.94 -17.54
C ASN A 293 6.02 -16.39 -17.16
N THR A 294 5.02 -16.61 -16.33
CA THR A 294 4.21 -17.81 -16.38
C THR A 294 3.21 -17.54 -17.50
N ALA A 295 3.40 -18.20 -18.64
CA ALA A 295 2.38 -18.27 -19.65
C ALA A 295 1.04 -18.54 -18.98
N ALA A 296 0.02 -17.74 -19.30
CA ALA A 296 -1.33 -17.98 -18.84
C ALA A 296 -1.63 -19.46 -19.08
N ALA A 297 -1.85 -20.22 -18.01
CA ALA A 297 -2.32 -21.59 -18.16
C ALA A 297 -3.65 -21.50 -18.95
N PRO A 298 -3.80 -22.23 -20.05
CA PRO A 298 -5.06 -22.24 -20.77
C PRO A 298 -6.14 -22.70 -19.80
N ALA A 299 -7.24 -21.96 -19.77
CA ALA A 299 -8.43 -22.41 -19.07
C ALA A 299 -8.72 -23.84 -19.53
N SER A 300 -8.66 -24.80 -18.61
CA SER A 300 -9.02 -26.17 -18.88
C SER A 300 -10.51 -26.21 -19.24
N SER A 301 -10.78 -26.18 -20.54
CA SER A 301 -12.04 -26.67 -21.10
C SER A 301 -11.98 -28.20 -21.07
N SER A 302 -12.39 -28.81 -19.99
CA SER A 302 -12.71 -30.23 -20.00
C SER A 302 -13.86 -30.49 -19.06
N ALA A 303 -14.95 -30.85 -19.65
CA ALA A 303 -15.93 -31.82 -19.22
C ALA A 303 -17.33 -31.33 -19.57
N LEU A 304 -17.74 -31.66 -20.77
CA LEU A 304 -19.11 -32.08 -21.07
C LEU A 304 -19.11 -32.67 -22.52
N ALA A 305 -18.65 -33.90 -22.63
CA ALA A 305 -19.00 -34.80 -23.72
C ALA A 305 -18.74 -36.22 -23.20
N GLY A 306 -19.76 -36.83 -22.76
CA GLY A 306 -19.76 -38.21 -22.39
C GLY A 306 -21.20 -38.69 -22.20
N GLU A 307 -21.57 -39.55 -23.07
CA GLU A 307 -22.63 -40.55 -22.96
C GLU A 307 -24.02 -40.19 -23.50
N ALA A 308 -24.24 -40.65 -24.73
CA ALA A 308 -25.36 -41.41 -25.12
C ALA A 308 -24.87 -42.62 -25.88
#